data_4ae33779fe0634472fb82af7c096397c
#
_entry.id   4ae33779fe0634472fb82af7c096397c
#
_cell.length_a   1.000
_cell.length_b   1.000
_cell.length_c   1.000
_cell.angle_alpha   90.00
_cell.angle_beta   90.00
_cell.angle_gamma   90.00
#
_symmetry.space_group_name_H-M   'P 1'
#
loop_
_entity.id
_entity.type
_entity.pdbx_description
1 polymer ?
#
loop_
_entity_poly.entity_id
_entity_poly.type
_entity_poly.pdbx_seq_one_letter_code
_entity_poly.pdbx_strand_id
1 'polypeptide(L)'
;YVFSSSFTSESRAADELQSRLPGQALAAPRLLKFTPGRRRKAWEHNVLALGLSSGFLEPLESTALHLVYSGLSAWLSLFPDRHCEATLRDAYNRRFAIEMERIRDFLILHYKLNQGKTGEMWRHCSNMRVPDVLQERLALFQHGGHVQVDSHDLFGIESWLAVHLGQLNYPAHHSPLLDMRETDGRAGLNRLRKELAMTAQAMPRHEELLARYLSLSSPR
;
A
#
# COMPACT_ATOMS: atom_id res chain seq x y z
N TYR A 1 -13.98 9.29 -0.50
CA TYR A 1 -13.70 9.72 0.87
C TYR A 1 -13.87 8.56 1.85
N VAL A 2 -12.81 8.23 2.60
CA VAL A 2 -12.81 7.15 3.60
C VAL A 2 -12.81 7.77 4.99
N PHE A 3 -13.67 7.26 5.88
CA PHE A 3 -13.75 7.74 7.26
C PHE A 3 -14.01 6.59 8.23
N SER A 4 -13.68 6.80 9.49
CA SER A 4 -13.99 5.86 10.56
C SER A 4 -15.25 6.30 11.29
N SER A 5 -16.25 5.42 11.36
CA SER A 5 -17.50 5.65 12.08
C SER A 5 -17.32 5.87 13.59
N SER A 6 -16.15 5.50 14.14
CA SER A 6 -15.79 5.79 15.54
C SER A 6 -15.46 7.26 15.80
N PHE A 7 -15.13 8.03 14.75
CA PHE A 7 -14.67 9.42 14.88
C PHE A 7 -15.50 10.42 14.09
N THR A 8 -16.28 9.99 13.09
CA THR A 8 -17.03 10.86 12.20
C THR A 8 -18.38 10.25 11.86
N SER A 9 -19.45 11.03 11.93
CA SER A 9 -20.78 10.58 11.49
C SER A 9 -20.89 10.52 9.97
N GLU A 10 -21.84 9.73 9.47
CA GLU A 10 -22.10 9.59 8.03
C GLU A 10 -22.48 10.94 7.38
N SER A 11 -23.31 11.73 8.05
CA SER A 11 -23.71 13.07 7.57
C SER A 11 -22.52 14.01 7.46
N ARG A 12 -21.70 14.09 8.51
CA ARG A 12 -20.49 14.92 8.51
C ARG A 12 -19.50 14.52 7.43
N ALA A 13 -19.34 13.22 7.19
CA ALA A 13 -18.45 12.71 6.14
C ALA A 13 -18.98 13.10 4.74
N ALA A 14 -20.30 13.04 4.52
CA ALA A 14 -20.92 13.46 3.27
C ALA A 14 -20.76 14.97 3.03
N ASP A 15 -20.99 15.78 4.07
CA ASP A 15 -20.82 17.23 3.99
C ASP A 15 -19.38 17.63 3.69
N GLU A 16 -18.41 16.97 4.35
CA GLU A 16 -16.99 17.21 4.12
C GLU A 16 -16.57 16.80 2.70
N LEU A 17 -17.05 15.67 2.20
CA LEU A 17 -16.81 15.25 0.81
C LEU A 17 -17.32 16.32 -0.17
N GLN A 18 -18.59 16.73 -0.02
CA GLN A 18 -19.21 17.70 -0.92
C GLN A 18 -18.51 19.06 -0.88
N SER A 19 -18.09 19.52 0.30
CA SER A 19 -17.40 20.80 0.45
C SER A 19 -16.04 20.87 -0.24
N ARG A 20 -15.43 19.71 -0.53
CA ARG A 20 -14.10 19.61 -1.19
C ARG A 20 -14.18 19.37 -2.70
N LEU A 21 -15.36 19.12 -3.23
CA LEU A 21 -15.52 18.95 -4.68
C LEU A 21 -15.44 20.30 -5.40
N PRO A 22 -14.74 20.39 -6.54
CA PRO A 22 -14.54 21.65 -7.25
C PRO A 22 -15.77 22.12 -8.06
N GLY A 23 -16.91 21.45 -7.94
CA GLY A 23 -18.11 21.75 -8.71
C GLY A 23 -19.38 21.25 -8.04
N GLN A 24 -20.50 21.38 -8.77
CA GLN A 24 -21.79 20.91 -8.29
C GLN A 24 -21.85 19.38 -8.38
N ALA A 25 -22.32 18.74 -7.30
CA ALA A 25 -22.53 17.30 -7.27
C ALA A 25 -23.67 16.90 -8.24
N LEU A 26 -23.41 15.89 -9.10
CA LEU A 26 -24.38 15.35 -10.04
C LEU A 26 -25.30 14.30 -9.39
N ALA A 27 -24.89 13.74 -8.25
CA ALA A 27 -25.64 12.75 -7.48
C ALA A 27 -25.34 12.86 -5.99
N ALA A 28 -26.21 12.35 -5.14
CA ALA A 28 -25.97 12.25 -3.72
C ALA A 28 -24.83 11.25 -3.41
N PRO A 29 -24.01 11.50 -2.38
CA PRO A 29 -22.98 10.55 -1.96
C PRO A 29 -23.59 9.19 -1.58
N ARG A 30 -22.97 8.12 -2.03
CA ARG A 30 -23.37 6.75 -1.67
C ARG A 30 -22.47 6.23 -0.57
N LEU A 31 -23.06 5.83 0.55
CA LEU A 31 -22.32 5.19 1.64
C LEU A 31 -22.02 3.72 1.33
N LEU A 32 -20.75 3.34 1.45
CA LEU A 32 -20.29 1.96 1.37
C LEU A 32 -19.64 1.58 2.71
N LYS A 33 -20.27 0.67 3.45
CA LYS A 33 -19.75 0.19 4.74
C LYS A 33 -18.86 -1.03 4.50
N PHE A 34 -17.70 -1.06 5.14
CA PHE A 34 -16.81 -2.21 5.15
C PHE A 34 -16.13 -2.36 6.51
N THR A 35 -15.70 -3.57 6.81
CA THR A 35 -14.86 -3.88 7.97
C THR A 35 -13.55 -4.44 7.47
N PRO A 36 -12.41 -3.79 7.76
CA PRO A 36 -11.10 -4.33 7.38
C PRO A 36 -10.85 -5.69 8.01
N GLY A 37 -10.30 -6.61 7.22
CA GLY A 37 -9.98 -7.92 7.73
C GLY A 37 -9.64 -8.92 6.62
N ARG A 38 -9.20 -10.09 7.03
CA ARG A 38 -8.93 -11.23 6.15
C ARG A 38 -9.54 -12.51 6.70
N ARG A 39 -9.79 -13.47 5.83
CA ARG A 39 -10.12 -14.83 6.27
C ARG A 39 -8.91 -15.43 6.99
N ARG A 40 -9.17 -16.25 7.99
CA ARG A 40 -8.12 -17.02 8.68
C ARG A 40 -7.46 -17.99 7.72
N LYS A 41 -8.26 -18.64 6.86
CA LYS A 41 -7.83 -19.49 5.76
C LYS A 41 -8.54 -19.01 4.49
N ALA A 42 -7.78 -18.63 3.49
CA ALA A 42 -8.32 -18.26 2.18
C ALA A 42 -8.55 -19.50 1.31
N TRP A 43 -7.80 -20.58 1.54
CA TRP A 43 -8.03 -21.87 0.91
C TRP A 43 -8.41 -22.93 1.94
N GLU A 44 -9.63 -23.46 1.83
CA GLU A 44 -10.14 -24.49 2.71
C GLU A 44 -10.87 -25.57 1.89
N HIS A 45 -10.51 -26.83 2.13
CA HIS A 45 -10.95 -27.97 1.33
C HIS A 45 -10.71 -27.74 -0.18
N ASN A 46 -11.75 -27.78 -0.99
CA ASN A 46 -11.72 -27.53 -2.45
C ASN A 46 -12.18 -26.09 -2.81
N VAL A 47 -12.23 -25.17 -1.84
CA VAL A 47 -12.69 -23.80 -2.06
C VAL A 47 -11.54 -22.82 -1.81
N LEU A 48 -11.26 -21.98 -2.81
CA LEU A 48 -10.32 -20.88 -2.74
C LEU A 48 -11.07 -19.55 -2.79
N ALA A 49 -10.88 -18.71 -1.77
CA ALA A 49 -11.35 -17.33 -1.75
C ALA A 49 -10.29 -16.41 -2.34
N LEU A 50 -10.68 -15.57 -3.31
CA LEU A 50 -9.81 -14.57 -3.96
C LEU A 50 -10.44 -13.18 -3.88
N GLY A 51 -9.61 -12.14 -3.91
CA GLY A 51 -10.05 -10.74 -3.86
C GLY A 51 -10.87 -10.44 -2.61
N LEU A 52 -11.97 -9.71 -2.74
CA LEU A 52 -12.81 -9.28 -1.62
C LEU A 52 -13.40 -10.45 -0.81
N SER A 53 -13.52 -11.64 -1.39
CA SER A 53 -13.98 -12.83 -0.67
C SER A 53 -12.92 -13.39 0.29
N SER A 54 -11.64 -13.11 0.06
CA SER A 54 -10.53 -13.52 0.93
C SER A 54 -10.21 -12.50 2.01
N GLY A 55 -10.39 -11.22 1.72
CA GLY A 55 -10.15 -10.11 2.63
C GLY A 55 -10.18 -8.76 1.94
N PHE A 56 -10.27 -7.72 2.75
CA PHE A 56 -10.19 -6.34 2.32
C PHE A 56 -9.64 -5.50 3.47
N LEU A 57 -8.73 -4.61 3.19
CA LEU A 57 -8.17 -3.70 4.19
C LEU A 57 -8.85 -2.34 4.07
N GLU A 58 -8.46 -1.57 3.06
CA GLU A 58 -9.06 -0.28 2.73
C GLU A 58 -8.64 0.15 1.31
N PRO A 59 -9.26 1.21 0.73
CA PRO A 59 -8.90 1.69 -0.61
C PRO A 59 -7.51 2.30 -0.74
N LEU A 60 -6.88 2.73 0.36
CA LEU A 60 -5.54 3.33 0.35
C LEU A 60 -4.56 2.36 -0.29
N GLU A 61 -3.68 2.86 -1.17
CA GLU A 61 -2.69 2.12 -1.97
C GLU A 61 -3.26 1.15 -3.00
N SER A 62 -4.61 1.06 -3.16
CA SER A 62 -5.28 0.33 -4.25
C SER A 62 -4.87 -1.12 -4.43
N THR A 63 -4.61 -1.86 -3.34
CA THR A 63 -4.04 -3.21 -3.34
C THR A 63 -4.99 -4.33 -3.76
N ALA A 64 -6.30 -4.04 -3.91
CA ALA A 64 -7.31 -5.07 -4.11
C ALA A 64 -7.07 -5.94 -5.37
N LEU A 65 -6.74 -5.33 -6.52
CA LEU A 65 -6.44 -6.08 -7.75
C LEU A 65 -5.12 -6.84 -7.66
N HIS A 66 -4.12 -6.27 -7.01
CA HIS A 66 -2.86 -6.96 -6.75
C HIS A 66 -3.09 -8.25 -5.95
N LEU A 67 -3.90 -8.20 -4.89
CA LEU A 67 -4.21 -9.36 -4.05
C LEU A 67 -4.96 -10.47 -4.83
N VAL A 68 -5.78 -10.13 -5.83
CA VAL A 68 -6.37 -11.14 -6.73
C VAL A 68 -5.28 -11.79 -7.57
N TYR A 69 -4.42 -10.98 -8.18
CA TYR A 69 -3.35 -11.48 -9.07
C TYR A 69 -2.32 -12.32 -8.31
N SER A 70 -1.84 -11.83 -7.18
CA SER A 70 -0.88 -12.51 -6.30
C SER A 70 -1.46 -13.82 -5.77
N GLY A 71 -2.72 -13.79 -5.29
CA GLY A 71 -3.41 -14.98 -4.81
C GLY A 71 -3.58 -16.04 -5.90
N LEU A 72 -3.98 -15.64 -7.12
CA LEU A 72 -4.10 -16.54 -8.24
C LEU A 72 -2.74 -17.15 -8.64
N SER A 73 -1.69 -16.32 -8.72
CA SER A 73 -0.33 -16.78 -9.05
C SER A 73 0.21 -17.75 -8.00
N ALA A 74 -0.02 -17.47 -6.72
CA ALA A 74 0.36 -18.35 -5.63
C ALA A 74 -0.38 -19.70 -5.70
N TRP A 75 -1.67 -19.67 -6.02
CA TRP A 75 -2.47 -20.88 -6.17
C TRP A 75 -2.02 -21.70 -7.39
N LEU A 76 -1.75 -21.07 -8.53
CA LEU A 76 -1.24 -21.76 -9.71
C LEU A 76 0.10 -22.45 -9.45
N SER A 77 0.98 -21.85 -8.66
CA SER A 77 2.26 -22.49 -8.27
C SER A 77 2.09 -23.70 -7.34
N LEU A 78 0.94 -23.79 -6.66
CA LEU A 78 0.56 -24.86 -5.74
C LEU A 78 -0.65 -25.64 -6.27
N PHE A 79 -0.84 -25.67 -7.62
CA PHE A 79 -2.05 -26.21 -8.23
C PHE A 79 -2.28 -27.66 -7.77
N PRO A 80 -3.43 -27.96 -7.15
CA PRO A 80 -3.68 -29.25 -6.56
C PRO A 80 -4.14 -30.27 -7.58
N ASP A 81 -3.98 -31.53 -7.21
CA ASP A 81 -4.79 -32.59 -7.78
C ASP A 81 -6.21 -32.60 -7.18
N ARG A 82 -7.01 -33.63 -7.52
CA ARG A 82 -8.39 -33.78 -7.02
C ARG A 82 -8.51 -33.94 -5.49
N HIS A 83 -7.41 -34.23 -4.78
CA HIS A 83 -7.43 -34.45 -3.33
C HIS A 83 -7.24 -33.13 -2.55
N CYS A 84 -6.71 -32.09 -3.20
CA CYS A 84 -6.47 -30.79 -2.57
C CYS A 84 -5.71 -30.93 -1.25
N GLU A 85 -4.51 -31.51 -1.28
CA GLU A 85 -3.73 -31.88 -0.10
C GLU A 85 -3.57 -30.73 0.93
N ALA A 86 -3.62 -31.09 2.20
CA ALA A 86 -3.53 -30.12 3.29
C ALA A 86 -2.25 -29.31 3.23
N THR A 87 -1.12 -29.93 2.86
CA THR A 87 0.19 -29.28 2.76
C THR A 87 0.18 -28.11 1.78
N LEU A 88 -0.49 -28.27 0.61
CA LEU A 88 -0.62 -27.19 -0.38
C LEU A 88 -1.48 -26.04 0.15
N ARG A 89 -2.63 -26.37 0.75
CA ARG A 89 -3.51 -25.38 1.36
C ARG A 89 -2.81 -24.59 2.46
N ASP A 90 -2.08 -25.27 3.33
CA ASP A 90 -1.37 -24.64 4.45
C ASP A 90 -0.24 -23.74 3.96
N ALA A 91 0.50 -24.16 2.92
CA ALA A 91 1.52 -23.33 2.29
C ALA A 91 0.91 -22.06 1.68
N TYR A 92 -0.20 -22.18 0.94
CA TYR A 92 -0.94 -21.05 0.40
C TYR A 92 -1.41 -20.10 1.49
N ASN A 93 -2.08 -20.65 2.53
CA ASN A 93 -2.65 -19.85 3.61
C ASN A 93 -1.59 -19.09 4.43
N ARG A 94 -0.42 -19.67 4.65
CA ARG A 94 0.71 -18.97 5.28
C ARG A 94 1.18 -17.80 4.43
N ARG A 95 1.41 -18.01 3.12
CA ARG A 95 1.82 -16.94 2.20
C ARG A 95 0.80 -15.81 2.17
N PHE A 96 -0.47 -16.15 2.00
CA PHE A 96 -1.58 -15.18 2.00
C PHE A 96 -1.63 -14.37 3.30
N ALA A 97 -1.47 -15.03 4.46
CA ALA A 97 -1.48 -14.35 5.74
C ALA A 97 -0.34 -13.33 5.86
N ILE A 98 0.88 -13.73 5.50
CA ILE A 98 2.06 -12.85 5.56
C ILE A 98 1.88 -11.65 4.63
N GLU A 99 1.46 -11.85 3.38
CA GLU A 99 1.24 -10.77 2.41
C GLU A 99 0.21 -9.75 2.91
N MET A 100 -0.94 -10.22 3.41
CA MET A 100 -1.97 -9.37 3.98
C MET A 100 -1.47 -8.58 5.20
N GLU A 101 -0.65 -9.19 6.04
CA GLU A 101 -0.05 -8.53 7.21
C GLU A 101 0.99 -7.49 6.80
N ARG A 102 1.81 -7.74 5.77
CA ARG A 102 2.76 -6.76 5.25
C ARG A 102 2.06 -5.53 4.66
N ILE A 103 1.00 -5.75 3.89
CA ILE A 103 0.18 -4.64 3.35
C ILE A 103 -0.48 -3.86 4.50
N ARG A 104 -1.08 -4.54 5.47
CA ARG A 104 -1.65 -3.89 6.66
C ARG A 104 -0.62 -3.02 7.36
N ASP A 105 0.58 -3.52 7.59
CA ASP A 105 1.64 -2.81 8.30
C ASP A 105 2.08 -1.55 7.52
N PHE A 106 2.15 -1.64 6.20
CA PHE A 106 2.42 -0.47 5.35
C PHE A 106 1.28 0.57 5.40
N LEU A 107 0.02 0.14 5.42
CA LEU A 107 -1.12 1.05 5.62
C LEU A 107 -1.07 1.71 7.00
N ILE A 108 -0.80 0.93 8.06
CA ILE A 108 -0.65 1.46 9.41
C ILE A 108 0.44 2.52 9.49
N LEU A 109 1.55 2.35 8.75
CA LEU A 109 2.63 3.34 8.68
C LEU A 109 2.12 4.73 8.28
N HIS A 110 1.25 4.82 7.27
CA HIS A 110 0.67 6.09 6.82
C HIS A 110 -0.10 6.82 7.91
N TYR A 111 -0.87 6.09 8.70
CA TYR A 111 -1.67 6.65 9.80
C TYR A 111 -0.80 6.98 11.01
N LYS A 112 0.14 6.11 11.34
CA LYS A 112 1.02 6.22 12.52
C LYS A 112 1.93 7.43 12.43
N LEU A 113 2.52 7.68 11.27
CA LEU A 113 3.50 8.75 11.06
C LEU A 113 2.85 10.11 10.73
N ASN A 114 1.54 10.19 10.56
CA ASN A 114 0.88 11.42 10.14
C ASN A 114 0.99 12.53 11.20
N GLN A 115 1.84 13.52 10.94
CA GLN A 115 2.03 14.70 11.77
C GLN A 115 1.27 15.92 11.26
N GLY A 116 0.85 15.92 9.99
CA GLY A 116 0.23 17.08 9.34
C GLY A 116 -1.29 17.21 9.56
N LYS A 117 -1.95 16.22 10.14
CA LYS A 117 -3.39 16.21 10.34
C LYS A 117 -3.74 16.40 11.82
N THR A 118 -4.79 17.19 12.05
CA THR A 118 -5.33 17.44 13.39
C THR A 118 -6.67 16.73 13.57
N GLY A 119 -7.04 16.46 14.81
CA GLY A 119 -8.29 15.81 15.16
C GLY A 119 -8.09 14.53 15.97
N GLU A 120 -9.20 14.01 16.49
CA GLU A 120 -9.21 12.90 17.43
C GLU A 120 -8.71 11.59 16.79
N MET A 121 -9.18 11.29 15.58
CA MET A 121 -8.75 10.11 14.82
C MET A 121 -7.22 10.11 14.60
N TRP A 122 -6.66 11.24 14.18
CA TRP A 122 -5.21 11.33 13.91
C TRP A 122 -4.36 11.20 15.18
N ARG A 123 -4.82 11.78 16.29
CA ARG A 123 -4.19 11.60 17.61
C ARG A 123 -4.28 10.14 18.06
N HIS A 124 -5.41 9.47 17.83
CA HIS A 124 -5.54 8.04 18.10
C HIS A 124 -4.54 7.23 17.27
N CYS A 125 -4.47 7.44 15.95
CA CYS A 125 -3.56 6.74 15.06
C CYS A 125 -2.08 6.96 15.40
N SER A 126 -1.68 8.19 15.72
CA SER A 126 -0.29 8.50 16.08
C SER A 126 0.14 7.82 17.39
N ASN A 127 -0.80 7.59 18.32
CA ASN A 127 -0.51 6.97 19.62
C ASN A 127 -0.80 5.46 19.64
N MET A 128 -1.41 4.88 18.58
CA MET A 128 -1.75 3.46 18.59
C MET A 128 -0.53 2.56 18.69
N ARG A 129 -0.71 1.41 19.36
CA ARG A 129 0.26 0.31 19.30
C ARG A 129 0.26 -0.28 17.89
N VAL A 130 1.45 -0.50 17.34
CA VAL A 130 1.62 -1.12 16.03
C VAL A 130 2.09 -2.58 16.18
N PRO A 131 1.93 -3.43 15.15
CA PRO A 131 2.46 -4.79 15.15
C PRO A 131 3.98 -4.81 15.37
N ASP A 132 4.48 -5.88 16.00
CA ASP A 132 5.89 -5.98 16.41
C ASP A 132 6.85 -5.86 15.22
N VAL A 133 6.49 -6.44 14.06
CA VAL A 133 7.29 -6.32 12.82
C VAL A 133 7.38 -4.86 12.35
N LEU A 134 6.27 -4.13 12.39
CA LEU A 134 6.27 -2.71 12.03
C LEU A 134 7.04 -1.89 13.08
N GLN A 135 6.93 -2.22 14.35
CA GLN A 135 7.68 -1.57 15.42
C GLN A 135 9.19 -1.70 15.21
N GLU A 136 9.65 -2.89 14.83
CA GLU A 136 11.05 -3.15 14.50
C GLU A 136 11.52 -2.33 13.29
N ARG A 137 10.73 -2.32 12.20
CA ARG A 137 11.03 -1.53 11.00
C ARG A 137 11.11 -0.03 11.29
N LEU A 138 10.20 0.49 12.11
CA LEU A 138 10.23 1.88 12.56
C LEU A 138 11.50 2.19 13.37
N ALA A 139 11.90 1.30 14.27
CA ALA A 139 13.10 1.46 15.07
C ALA A 139 14.38 1.44 14.21
N LEU A 140 14.47 0.53 13.26
CA LEU A 140 15.59 0.44 12.30
C LEU A 140 15.70 1.71 11.45
N PHE A 141 14.58 2.21 10.95
CA PHE A 141 14.57 3.47 10.20
C PHE A 141 14.97 4.64 11.07
N GLN A 142 14.42 4.75 12.26
CA GLN A 142 14.74 5.84 13.18
C GLN A 142 16.22 5.84 13.59
N HIS A 143 16.83 4.66 13.77
CA HIS A 143 18.23 4.54 14.17
C HIS A 143 19.20 4.99 13.08
N GLY A 144 19.00 4.59 11.82
CA GLY A 144 19.99 4.85 10.77
C GLY A 144 19.45 4.94 9.34
N GLY A 145 18.15 5.16 9.17
CA GLY A 145 17.52 5.22 7.84
C GLY A 145 17.42 3.85 7.15
N HIS A 146 17.54 2.76 7.91
CA HIS A 146 17.47 1.41 7.35
C HIS A 146 16.02 1.06 7.01
N VAL A 147 15.75 0.82 5.74
CA VAL A 147 14.48 0.28 5.23
C VAL A 147 14.65 -1.20 4.94
N GLN A 148 13.91 -2.03 5.67
CA GLN A 148 13.95 -3.48 5.51
C GLN A 148 12.68 -3.96 4.78
N VAL A 149 12.87 -4.60 3.64
CA VAL A 149 11.83 -5.25 2.85
C VAL A 149 12.24 -6.69 2.53
N ASP A 150 11.28 -7.57 2.41
CA ASP A 150 11.50 -8.99 2.06
C ASP A 150 10.65 -9.40 0.84
N SER A 151 10.76 -10.66 0.44
CA SER A 151 10.07 -11.17 -0.77
C SER A 151 8.53 -11.23 -0.65
N HIS A 152 7.97 -10.99 0.52
CA HIS A 152 6.53 -10.95 0.76
C HIS A 152 5.99 -9.50 0.81
N ASP A 153 6.88 -8.50 0.77
CA ASP A 153 6.48 -7.11 0.73
C ASP A 153 6.03 -6.73 -0.69
N LEU A 154 4.83 -6.21 -0.81
CA LEU A 154 4.35 -5.60 -2.05
C LEU A 154 5.07 -4.28 -2.34
N PHE A 155 5.33 -3.51 -1.29
CA PHE A 155 5.91 -2.17 -1.35
C PHE A 155 7.42 -2.23 -1.16
N GLY A 156 8.17 -1.79 -2.17
CA GLY A 156 9.62 -1.73 -2.15
C GLY A 156 10.19 -0.61 -1.27
N ILE A 157 11.51 -0.54 -1.19
CA ILE A 157 12.26 0.45 -0.40
C ILE A 157 11.81 1.87 -0.73
N GLU A 158 11.59 2.18 -2.01
CA GLU A 158 11.19 3.50 -2.49
C GLU A 158 9.84 3.92 -1.90
N SER A 159 8.88 3.00 -1.81
CA SER A 159 7.56 3.26 -1.24
C SER A 159 7.66 3.56 0.26
N TRP A 160 8.43 2.75 1.00
CA TRP A 160 8.67 2.98 2.42
C TRP A 160 9.36 4.33 2.67
N LEU A 161 10.41 4.65 1.89
CA LEU A 161 11.09 5.96 1.97
C LEU A 161 10.14 7.12 1.64
N ALA A 162 9.30 6.98 0.62
CA ALA A 162 8.34 8.01 0.24
C ALA A 162 7.37 8.33 1.39
N VAL A 163 6.87 7.29 2.10
CA VAL A 163 5.99 7.49 3.25
C VAL A 163 6.73 8.12 4.41
N HIS A 164 7.90 7.60 4.79
CA HIS A 164 8.69 8.17 5.87
C HIS A 164 9.01 9.65 5.62
N LEU A 165 9.61 9.97 4.49
CA LEU A 165 10.05 11.34 4.16
C LEU A 165 8.85 12.27 3.93
N GLY A 166 7.80 11.78 3.26
CA GLY A 166 6.56 12.54 3.03
C GLY A 166 5.80 12.88 4.32
N GLN A 167 5.94 12.06 5.36
CA GLN A 167 5.40 12.30 6.71
C GLN A 167 6.39 13.00 7.65
N LEU A 168 7.49 13.54 7.10
CA LEU A 168 8.55 14.23 7.85
C LEU A 168 9.19 13.38 8.94
N ASN A 169 9.15 12.06 8.80
CA ASN A 169 9.82 11.13 9.69
C ASN A 169 11.25 10.89 9.17
N TYR A 170 12.21 11.57 9.75
CA TYR A 170 13.62 11.44 9.40
C TYR A 170 14.36 10.58 10.42
N PRO A 171 15.39 9.83 10.00
CA PRO A 171 16.21 9.06 10.93
C PRO A 171 17.00 10.00 11.87
N ALA A 172 17.22 9.56 13.10
CA ALA A 172 18.01 10.31 14.08
C ALA A 172 19.52 10.30 13.76
N HIS A 173 19.96 9.23 13.09
CA HIS A 173 21.36 9.03 12.70
C HIS A 173 21.41 8.53 11.26
N HIS A 174 22.60 8.44 10.70
CA HIS A 174 22.87 7.83 9.39
C HIS A 174 23.84 6.65 9.56
N SER A 175 23.89 5.80 8.54
CA SER A 175 24.84 4.68 8.54
C SER A 175 26.29 5.20 8.53
N PRO A 176 27.17 4.74 9.44
CA PRO A 176 28.60 5.12 9.45
C PRO A 176 29.33 4.81 8.13
N LEU A 177 28.82 3.89 7.34
CA LEU A 177 29.36 3.59 6.02
C LEU A 177 29.25 4.75 5.03
N LEU A 178 28.34 5.69 5.28
CA LEU A 178 28.23 6.90 4.47
C LEU A 178 29.38 7.87 4.70
N ASP A 179 29.93 7.89 5.91
CA ASP A 179 31.08 8.74 6.25
C ASP A 179 32.37 8.28 5.53
N MET A 180 32.40 7.02 5.09
CA MET A 180 33.52 6.46 4.34
C MET A 180 33.44 6.73 2.82
N ARG A 181 32.34 7.35 2.36
CA ARG A 181 32.13 7.64 0.94
C ARG A 181 32.37 9.12 0.69
N GLU A 182 33.30 9.46 -0.19
CA GLU A 182 33.53 10.81 -0.72
C GLU A 182 32.41 11.28 -1.67
N THR A 183 31.27 10.62 -1.69
CA THR A 183 30.16 10.93 -2.61
C THR A 183 29.34 12.11 -2.10
N ASP A 184 29.28 13.19 -2.89
CA ASP A 184 28.33 14.28 -2.67
C ASP A 184 26.88 13.79 -2.96
N GLY A 185 26.18 13.37 -1.91
CA GLY A 185 24.79 12.91 -2.00
C GLY A 185 23.86 13.97 -2.59
N ARG A 186 24.12 15.25 -2.38
CA ARG A 186 23.35 16.36 -2.98
C ARG A 186 23.53 16.42 -4.48
N ALA A 187 24.76 16.27 -4.98
CA ALA A 187 25.02 16.21 -6.41
C ALA A 187 24.33 15.01 -7.06
N GLY A 188 24.34 13.84 -6.39
CA GLY A 188 23.61 12.65 -6.82
C GLY A 188 22.10 12.88 -6.94
N LEU A 189 21.49 13.47 -5.92
CA LEU A 189 20.04 13.78 -5.92
C LEU A 189 19.69 14.82 -7.02
N ASN A 190 20.54 15.82 -7.24
CA ASN A 190 20.32 16.80 -8.31
C ASN A 190 20.41 16.16 -9.70
N ARG A 191 21.32 15.20 -9.89
CA ARG A 191 21.40 14.43 -11.15
C ARG A 191 20.14 13.62 -11.36
N LEU A 192 19.73 12.85 -10.35
CA LEU A 192 18.51 12.04 -10.40
C LEU A 192 17.27 12.90 -10.74
N ARG A 193 17.13 14.07 -10.10
CA ARG A 193 16.02 15.00 -10.38
C ARG A 193 16.01 15.45 -11.83
N LYS A 194 17.17 15.76 -12.41
CA LYS A 194 17.29 16.15 -13.83
C LYS A 194 16.91 14.98 -14.76
N GLU A 195 17.41 13.79 -14.48
CA GLU A 195 17.10 12.59 -15.27
C GLU A 195 15.61 12.26 -15.24
N LEU A 196 14.97 12.33 -14.07
CA LEU A 196 13.53 12.13 -13.94
C LEU A 196 12.73 13.19 -14.72
N ALA A 197 13.13 14.46 -14.64
CA ALA A 197 12.47 15.53 -15.37
C ALA A 197 12.60 15.35 -16.91
N MET A 198 13.78 14.97 -17.39
CA MET A 198 14.01 14.69 -18.82
C MET A 198 13.19 13.48 -19.28
N THR A 199 13.15 12.42 -18.50
CA THR A 199 12.35 11.22 -18.79
C THR A 199 10.88 11.57 -18.86
N ALA A 200 10.35 12.31 -17.87
CA ALA A 200 8.95 12.73 -17.86
C ALA A 200 8.57 13.59 -19.07
N GLN A 201 9.46 14.49 -19.51
CA GLN A 201 9.24 15.32 -20.71
C GLN A 201 9.26 14.50 -22.01
N ALA A 202 10.02 13.41 -22.05
CA ALA A 202 10.09 12.52 -23.21
C ALA A 202 8.93 11.52 -23.29
N MET A 203 8.18 11.34 -22.20
CA MET A 203 7.02 10.42 -22.18
C MET A 203 5.86 11.00 -23.00
N PRO A 204 5.12 10.15 -23.74
CA PRO A 204 3.89 10.57 -24.41
C PRO A 204 2.83 10.93 -23.37
N ARG A 205 1.90 11.80 -23.74
CA ARG A 205 0.72 12.07 -22.91
C ARG A 205 -0.11 10.79 -22.76
N HIS A 206 -0.85 10.70 -21.65
CA HIS A 206 -1.67 9.51 -21.33
C HIS A 206 -2.63 9.15 -22.47
N GLU A 207 -3.34 10.15 -23.03
CA GLU A 207 -4.31 9.97 -24.10
C GLU A 207 -3.64 9.48 -25.39
N GLU A 208 -2.44 9.95 -25.70
CA GLU A 208 -1.67 9.53 -26.87
C GLU A 208 -1.21 8.08 -26.74
N LEU A 209 -0.75 7.68 -25.53
CA LEU A 209 -0.35 6.32 -25.26
C LEU A 209 -1.54 5.36 -25.36
N LEU A 210 -2.68 5.71 -24.76
CA LEU A 210 -3.91 4.94 -24.85
C LEU A 210 -4.38 4.76 -26.29
N ALA A 211 -4.38 5.83 -27.09
CA ALA A 211 -4.77 5.75 -28.49
C ALA A 211 -3.89 4.78 -29.29
N ARG A 212 -2.57 4.76 -29.02
CA ARG A 212 -1.65 3.79 -29.63
C ARG A 212 -1.97 2.35 -29.21
N TYR A 213 -2.20 2.09 -27.92
CA TYR A 213 -2.56 0.75 -27.45
C TYR A 213 -3.87 0.25 -28.04
N LEU A 214 -4.90 1.09 -28.06
CA LEU A 214 -6.21 0.73 -28.62
C LEU A 214 -6.15 0.46 -30.13
N SER A 215 -5.35 1.23 -30.88
CA SER A 215 -5.16 1.00 -32.32
C SER A 215 -4.42 -0.31 -32.63
N LEU A 216 -3.52 -0.75 -31.75
CA LEU A 216 -2.81 -2.03 -31.88
C LEU A 216 -3.68 -3.24 -31.47
N SER A 217 -4.71 -3.02 -30.65
CA SER A 217 -5.60 -4.06 -30.12
C SER A 217 -6.85 -4.28 -30.98
N SER A 218 -7.07 -3.49 -32.03
CA SER A 218 -8.19 -3.71 -32.97
C SER A 218 -7.86 -4.88 -33.87
N PRO A 219 -8.62 -5.98 -33.84
CA PRO A 219 -8.42 -7.11 -34.76
C PRO A 219 -8.61 -6.62 -36.21
N ARG A 220 -7.69 -6.98 -37.09
CA ARG A 220 -7.83 -6.82 -38.54
C ARG A 220 -8.87 -7.78 -39.07
#